data_7623097731266a1c04b7b0fb3fb52154
#
_entry.id   7623097731266a1c04b7b0fb3fb52154
#
_cell.length_a   1.000
_cell.length_b   1.000
_cell.length_c   1.000
_cell.angle_alpha   90.00
_cell.angle_beta   90.00
_cell.angle_gamma   90.00
#
_symmetry.space_group_name_H-M   'P 1'
#
loop_
_entity.id
_entity.type
_entity.pdbx_description
1 polymer ?
#
loop_
_entity_poly.entity_id
_entity_poly.type
_entity_poly.pdbx_seq_one_letter_code
_entity_poly.pdbx_strand_id
1 'polypeptide(L)'
;MLDDEGDVVEVPVTGAFEYFAVTDGSPVERRQVVTIEKCNACHEKLSLHGFNRTDNIDLCASCHNANATDIRARQEAIEGTFGNSLPDDAKHEESIDFKRMIHQIHAANTVLYGFGGGEHDYTHVEYPTSVGNCGVCHEGDTYYPVDEAEVLATTIYSDPTMTEGRTPERAAALADQGDDLNTTANTSVCTSCHMSDFAVAHMEQNGGVVADMGSGLATQDPMTGELNSGTIETCALCHGEGGVADTGEAHGQK
;
A
#
# COMPACT_ATOMS: atom_id res chain seq x y z
N MET A 1 11.33 25.35 -16.67
CA MET A 1 11.03 25.89 -18.01
C MET A 1 10.07 27.04 -17.82
N LEU A 2 10.04 28.03 -18.69
CA LEU A 2 8.98 29.03 -18.70
C LEU A 2 8.00 28.66 -19.81
N ASP A 3 6.70 28.85 -19.58
CA ASP A 3 5.69 28.75 -20.64
C ASP A 3 5.69 30.01 -21.52
N ASP A 4 4.76 30.07 -22.47
CA ASP A 4 4.63 31.20 -23.41
C ASP A 4 4.17 32.50 -22.72
N GLU A 5 3.64 32.40 -21.49
CA GLU A 5 3.17 33.52 -20.67
C GLU A 5 4.26 33.98 -19.68
N GLY A 6 5.36 33.23 -19.58
CA GLY A 6 6.52 33.54 -18.74
C GLY A 6 6.41 32.95 -17.32
N ASP A 7 5.45 32.09 -17.08
CA ASP A 7 5.29 31.40 -15.81
C ASP A 7 6.21 30.16 -15.69
N VAL A 8 6.62 29.85 -14.46
CA VAL A 8 7.47 28.69 -14.20
C VAL A 8 6.66 27.41 -14.33
N VAL A 9 6.97 26.61 -15.35
CA VAL A 9 6.39 25.28 -15.54
C VAL A 9 7.37 24.24 -15.01
N GLU A 10 6.88 23.42 -14.08
CA GLU A 10 7.62 22.25 -13.60
C GLU A 10 7.64 21.17 -14.69
N VAL A 11 8.82 20.69 -15.01
CA VAL A 11 9.00 19.66 -16.04
C VAL A 11 9.26 18.32 -15.36
N PRO A 12 8.39 17.33 -15.56
CA PRO A 12 8.61 16.00 -15.02
C PRO A 12 9.87 15.37 -15.61
N VAL A 13 10.76 14.92 -14.75
CA VAL A 13 11.99 14.22 -15.14
C VAL A 13 11.90 12.78 -14.69
N THR A 14 12.12 11.82 -15.59
CA THR A 14 12.14 10.39 -15.25
C THR A 14 13.17 10.12 -14.16
N GLY A 15 12.72 9.50 -13.08
CA GLY A 15 13.56 9.18 -11.94
C GLY A 15 14.65 8.17 -12.30
N ALA A 16 15.87 8.43 -11.89
CA ALA A 16 16.95 7.46 -12.01
C ALA A 16 16.91 6.48 -10.84
N PHE A 17 17.16 5.19 -11.13
CA PHE A 17 17.20 4.12 -10.15
C PHE A 17 18.25 3.10 -10.58
N GLU A 18 18.97 2.52 -9.62
CA GLU A 18 19.99 1.51 -9.88
C GLU A 18 20.02 0.49 -8.73
N TYR A 19 20.05 -0.78 -9.08
CA TYR A 19 20.26 -1.87 -8.12
C TYR A 19 21.75 -2.09 -7.87
N PHE A 20 22.12 -2.29 -6.63
CA PHE A 20 23.49 -2.68 -6.26
C PHE A 20 23.47 -3.79 -5.21
N ALA A 21 24.46 -4.69 -5.30
CA ALA A 21 24.62 -5.76 -4.33
C ALA A 21 25.33 -5.24 -3.07
N VAL A 22 24.84 -5.62 -1.88
CA VAL A 22 25.48 -5.33 -0.59
C VAL A 22 26.29 -6.53 -0.10
N THR A 23 25.71 -7.72 -0.13
CA THR A 23 26.31 -8.96 0.36
C THR A 23 26.44 -10.02 -0.74
N ASP A 24 25.62 -9.92 -1.75
CA ASP A 24 25.59 -10.86 -2.87
C ASP A 24 26.67 -10.57 -3.92
N GLY A 25 26.97 -11.52 -4.79
CA GLY A 25 27.96 -11.35 -5.85
C GLY A 25 27.51 -10.47 -7.01
N SER A 26 26.19 -10.25 -7.14
CA SER A 26 25.58 -9.37 -8.15
C SER A 26 24.25 -8.82 -7.62
N PRO A 27 23.82 -7.64 -8.10
CA PRO A 27 22.50 -7.13 -7.75
C PRO A 27 21.40 -8.06 -8.27
N VAL A 28 20.32 -8.15 -7.49
CA VAL A 28 19.07 -8.83 -7.88
C VAL A 28 18.00 -7.77 -8.02
N GLU A 29 17.44 -7.68 -9.21
CA GLU A 29 16.36 -6.75 -9.49
C GLU A 29 15.05 -7.21 -8.83
N ARG A 30 14.22 -6.24 -8.43
CA ARG A 30 12.90 -6.52 -7.90
C ARG A 30 12.04 -7.20 -8.98
N ARG A 31 11.21 -8.14 -8.56
CA ARG A 31 10.23 -8.79 -9.44
C ARG A 31 9.32 -7.74 -10.10
N GLN A 32 9.19 -7.79 -11.41
CA GLN A 32 8.29 -6.92 -12.15
C GLN A 32 6.86 -7.46 -12.08
N VAL A 33 6.00 -6.76 -11.37
CA VAL A 33 4.58 -7.10 -11.18
C VAL A 33 3.68 -6.25 -12.06
N VAL A 34 4.04 -4.98 -12.21
CA VAL A 34 3.35 -3.96 -13.03
C VAL A 34 4.37 -3.18 -13.82
N THR A 35 3.97 -2.55 -14.91
CA THR A 35 4.83 -1.68 -15.72
C THR A 35 4.32 -0.25 -15.75
N ILE A 36 5.23 0.69 -15.95
CA ILE A 36 4.87 2.10 -16.04
C ILE A 36 4.01 2.38 -17.29
N GLU A 37 4.21 1.63 -18.35
CA GLU A 37 3.45 1.76 -19.58
C GLU A 37 1.97 1.46 -19.35
N LYS A 38 1.65 0.48 -18.50
CA LYS A 38 0.26 0.18 -18.13
C LYS A 38 -0.36 1.30 -17.29
N CYS A 39 0.40 1.87 -16.36
CA CYS A 39 -0.05 3.04 -15.60
C CYS A 39 -0.31 4.23 -16.54
N ASN A 40 0.62 4.51 -17.44
CA ASN A 40 0.56 5.64 -18.36
C ASN A 40 -0.47 5.47 -19.48
N ALA A 41 -1.05 4.28 -19.66
CA ALA A 41 -2.20 4.11 -20.55
C ALA A 41 -3.42 4.97 -20.11
N CYS A 42 -3.51 5.30 -18.81
CA CYS A 42 -4.55 6.18 -18.25
C CYS A 42 -3.96 7.50 -17.73
N HIS A 43 -2.76 7.48 -17.16
CA HIS A 43 -2.12 8.64 -16.52
C HIS A 43 -1.27 9.49 -17.48
N GLU A 44 -1.15 9.10 -18.77
CA GLU A 44 -0.27 9.74 -19.76
C GLU A 44 1.20 9.76 -19.34
N LYS A 45 1.49 10.41 -18.24
CA LYS A 45 2.79 10.46 -17.57
C LYS A 45 2.60 10.51 -16.07
N LEU A 46 2.89 9.40 -15.40
CA LEU A 46 2.77 9.33 -13.95
C LEU A 46 3.92 10.09 -13.28
N SER A 47 3.61 11.27 -12.75
CA SER A 47 4.58 12.14 -12.10
C SER A 47 4.01 12.69 -10.80
N LEU A 48 4.66 12.39 -9.70
CA LEU A 48 4.21 12.68 -8.35
C LEU A 48 5.30 13.40 -7.54
N HIS A 49 4.96 13.79 -6.30
CA HIS A 49 5.87 14.46 -5.38
C HIS A 49 6.51 15.71 -5.97
N GLY A 50 5.70 16.63 -6.53
CA GLY A 50 6.19 17.85 -7.15
C GLY A 50 7.01 17.55 -8.40
N PHE A 51 6.58 16.61 -9.21
CA PHE A 51 7.24 16.17 -10.47
C PHE A 51 8.65 15.58 -10.31
N ASN A 52 9.05 15.25 -9.08
CA ASN A 52 10.36 14.70 -8.78
C ASN A 52 10.41 13.16 -8.79
N ARG A 53 9.27 12.50 -8.94
CA ARG A 53 9.13 11.04 -9.00
C ARG A 53 8.28 10.70 -10.20
N THR A 54 8.94 10.41 -11.30
CA THR A 54 8.29 10.28 -12.61
C THR A 54 8.68 8.96 -13.25
N ASP A 55 7.65 8.24 -13.76
CA ASP A 55 7.78 7.07 -14.63
C ASP A 55 8.79 5.99 -14.16
N ASN A 56 8.88 5.75 -12.87
CA ASN A 56 9.77 4.74 -12.33
C ASN A 56 9.17 4.02 -11.11
N ILE A 57 8.69 2.80 -11.31
CA ILE A 57 8.02 1.99 -10.28
C ILE A 57 8.99 1.55 -9.18
N ASP A 58 10.24 1.21 -9.53
CA ASP A 58 11.23 0.80 -8.54
C ASP A 58 11.57 1.95 -7.59
N LEU A 59 11.64 3.15 -8.12
CA LEU A 59 11.81 4.35 -7.31
C LEU A 59 10.60 4.57 -6.39
N CYS A 60 9.37 4.35 -6.86
CA CYS A 60 8.17 4.44 -6.02
C CYS A 60 8.23 3.40 -4.89
N ALA A 61 8.48 2.14 -5.23
CA ALA A 61 8.52 1.04 -4.29
C ALA A 61 9.66 1.13 -3.26
N SER A 62 10.72 1.90 -3.53
CA SER A 62 11.81 2.11 -2.58
C SER A 62 11.39 2.88 -1.31
N CYS A 63 10.37 3.75 -1.44
CA CYS A 63 9.80 4.48 -0.31
C CYS A 63 8.45 3.90 0.13
N HIS A 64 7.62 3.45 -0.83
CA HIS A 64 6.34 2.82 -0.57
C HIS A 64 6.53 1.31 -0.36
N ASN A 65 7.22 0.96 0.71
CA ASN A 65 7.51 -0.43 1.09
C ASN A 65 6.51 -0.96 2.12
N ALA A 66 6.62 -2.24 2.47
CA ALA A 66 5.64 -2.97 3.28
C ALA A 66 5.35 -2.36 4.67
N ASN A 67 6.31 -1.63 5.25
CA ASN A 67 6.13 -0.98 6.55
C ASN A 67 5.89 0.53 6.45
N ALA A 68 5.75 1.05 5.25
CA ALA A 68 5.54 2.48 5.08
C ALA A 68 4.08 2.84 5.37
N THR A 69 3.90 3.81 6.27
CA THR A 69 2.62 4.42 6.61
C THR A 69 2.71 5.94 6.50
N ASP A 70 1.58 6.61 6.54
CA ASP A 70 1.50 8.06 6.51
C ASP A 70 1.57 8.70 7.91
N ILE A 71 1.95 7.94 8.94
CA ILE A 71 2.01 8.36 10.35
C ILE A 71 2.65 9.72 10.55
N ARG A 72 3.77 9.97 9.88
CA ARG A 72 4.48 11.24 10.02
C ARG A 72 3.68 12.42 9.49
N ALA A 73 3.02 12.25 8.34
CA ALA A 73 2.21 13.29 7.74
C ALA A 73 0.95 13.56 8.58
N ARG A 74 0.33 12.53 9.14
CA ARG A 74 -0.77 12.66 10.10
C ARG A 74 -0.33 13.38 11.37
N GLN A 75 0.85 13.11 11.85
CA GLN A 75 1.44 13.83 12.98
C GLN A 75 1.59 15.34 12.67
N GLU A 76 2.11 15.68 11.50
CA GLU A 76 2.22 17.06 11.03
C GLU A 76 0.84 17.75 10.93
N ALA A 77 -0.19 17.03 10.50
CA ALA A 77 -1.58 17.52 10.50
C ALA A 77 -2.09 17.78 11.92
N ILE A 78 -1.87 16.84 12.83
CA ILE A 78 -2.25 16.97 14.26
C ILE A 78 -1.58 18.16 14.92
N GLU A 79 -0.32 18.40 14.65
CA GLU A 79 0.45 19.53 15.16
C GLU A 79 0.00 20.87 14.54
N GLY A 80 -0.80 20.82 13.49
CA GLY A 80 -1.27 21.99 12.75
C GLY A 80 -0.16 22.62 11.92
N THR A 81 0.83 21.83 11.54
CA THR A 81 1.86 22.26 10.62
C THR A 81 1.22 22.70 9.31
N PHE A 82 1.63 23.84 8.82
CA PHE A 82 1.05 24.46 7.62
C PHE A 82 -0.47 24.77 7.68
N GLY A 83 -1.08 24.74 8.86
CA GLY A 83 -2.49 25.07 9.05
C GLY A 83 -3.48 23.97 8.63
N ASN A 84 -3.00 22.76 8.45
CA ASN A 84 -3.82 21.62 8.09
C ASN A 84 -4.73 21.17 9.24
N SER A 85 -5.80 20.47 8.87
CA SER A 85 -6.80 19.94 9.80
C SER A 85 -6.34 18.63 10.44
N LEU A 86 -6.95 18.27 11.55
CA LEU A 86 -6.82 16.94 12.14
C LEU A 86 -7.41 15.90 11.19
N PRO A 87 -6.79 14.70 11.12
CA PRO A 87 -7.43 13.57 10.48
C PRO A 87 -8.80 13.30 11.09
N ASP A 88 -9.83 13.28 10.27
CA ASP A 88 -11.22 13.05 10.67
C ASP A 88 -11.69 11.61 10.48
N ASP A 89 -10.88 10.79 9.77
CA ASP A 89 -11.09 9.36 9.60
C ASP A 89 -10.77 8.53 10.86
N ALA A 90 -10.36 9.20 11.94
CA ALA A 90 -10.01 8.63 13.23
C ALA A 90 -8.84 7.62 13.20
N LYS A 91 -8.10 7.52 12.12
CA LYS A 91 -6.91 6.65 12.03
C LYS A 91 -5.65 7.37 12.50
N HIS A 92 -4.80 6.64 13.21
CA HIS A 92 -3.46 7.11 13.58
C HIS A 92 -2.52 7.15 12.37
N GLU A 93 -2.66 6.18 11.50
CA GLU A 93 -1.93 6.02 10.26
C GLU A 93 -2.72 5.17 9.27
N GLU A 94 -2.31 5.22 8.03
CA GLU A 94 -2.77 4.32 6.97
C GLU A 94 -1.55 3.85 6.19
N SER A 95 -1.62 2.64 5.68
CA SER A 95 -0.53 2.08 4.89
C SER A 95 -0.33 2.84 3.58
N ILE A 96 0.91 3.19 3.31
CA ILE A 96 1.36 3.65 2.00
C ILE A 96 2.24 2.61 1.31
N ASP A 97 2.19 1.34 1.73
CA ASP A 97 2.78 0.23 0.97
C ASP A 97 2.22 0.25 -0.46
N PHE A 98 3.12 0.20 -1.44
CA PHE A 98 2.78 0.42 -2.85
C PHE A 98 1.61 -0.46 -3.32
N LYS A 99 1.64 -1.78 -2.99
CA LYS A 99 0.58 -2.70 -3.39
C LYS A 99 -0.79 -2.33 -2.78
N ARG A 100 -0.81 -1.98 -1.47
CA ARG A 100 -2.05 -1.63 -0.78
C ARG A 100 -2.56 -0.26 -1.20
N MET A 101 -1.71 0.74 -1.16
CA MET A 101 -2.03 2.13 -1.50
C MET A 101 -2.63 2.25 -2.90
N ILE A 102 -2.01 1.63 -3.90
CA ILE A 102 -2.49 1.74 -5.28
C ILE A 102 -3.87 1.07 -5.44
N HIS A 103 -4.09 -0.10 -4.83
CA HIS A 103 -5.39 -0.75 -4.88
C HIS A 103 -6.47 0.11 -4.21
N GLN A 104 -6.20 0.66 -3.03
CA GLN A 104 -7.16 1.48 -2.28
C GLN A 104 -7.49 2.80 -3.00
N ILE A 105 -6.50 3.47 -3.59
CA ILE A 105 -6.71 4.70 -4.37
C ILE A 105 -7.67 4.42 -5.54
N HIS A 106 -7.41 3.37 -6.32
CA HIS A 106 -8.26 3.05 -7.47
C HIS A 106 -9.62 2.44 -7.09
N ALA A 107 -9.74 1.87 -5.90
CA ALA A 107 -11.01 1.41 -5.34
C ALA A 107 -11.83 2.51 -4.65
N ALA A 108 -11.34 3.75 -4.63
CA ALA A 108 -12.00 4.89 -3.99
C ALA A 108 -12.32 4.68 -2.50
N ASN A 109 -11.40 4.11 -1.73
CA ASN A 109 -11.66 3.72 -0.35
C ASN A 109 -10.57 4.13 0.66
N THR A 110 -9.77 5.15 0.35
CA THR A 110 -8.72 5.61 1.25
C THR A 110 -8.58 7.12 1.30
N VAL A 111 -8.17 7.61 2.46
CA VAL A 111 -7.67 8.97 2.69
C VAL A 111 -6.25 8.86 3.20
N LEU A 112 -5.32 9.49 2.54
CA LEU A 112 -3.90 9.50 2.89
C LEU A 112 -3.46 10.92 3.24
N TYR A 113 -2.40 11.00 4.00
CA TYR A 113 -1.79 12.28 4.37
C TYR A 113 -0.40 12.40 3.76
N GLY A 114 -0.12 13.57 3.19
CA GLY A 114 1.14 13.86 2.52
C GLY A 114 1.96 14.91 3.25
N PHE A 115 2.98 15.40 2.58
CA PHE A 115 3.91 16.38 3.12
C PHE A 115 3.21 17.57 3.78
N GLY A 116 3.65 17.90 4.97
CA GLY A 116 3.09 19.01 5.76
C GLY A 116 1.72 18.70 6.38
N GLY A 117 1.27 17.47 6.39
CA GLY A 117 -0.04 17.06 6.90
C GLY A 117 -1.19 17.38 5.93
N GLY A 118 -0.89 17.53 4.65
CA GLY A 118 -1.90 17.72 3.61
C GLY A 118 -2.74 16.47 3.41
N GLU A 119 -4.06 16.61 3.45
CA GLU A 119 -5.00 15.53 3.19
C GLU A 119 -5.15 15.25 1.70
N HIS A 120 -5.16 13.99 1.36
CA HIS A 120 -5.43 13.46 0.03
C HIS A 120 -6.61 12.50 0.11
N ASP A 121 -7.82 13.00 -0.13
CA ASP A 121 -9.05 12.20 -0.16
C ASP A 121 -9.23 11.54 -1.53
N TYR A 122 -9.05 10.23 -1.56
CA TYR A 122 -9.25 9.40 -2.75
C TYR A 122 -10.62 8.72 -2.79
N THR A 123 -11.51 8.97 -1.84
CA THR A 123 -12.85 8.33 -1.80
C THR A 123 -13.77 8.75 -2.94
N HIS A 124 -13.35 9.75 -3.71
CA HIS A 124 -14.07 10.25 -4.88
C HIS A 124 -13.45 9.86 -6.22
N VAL A 125 -12.47 8.97 -6.23
CA VAL A 125 -11.84 8.48 -7.47
C VAL A 125 -12.87 7.72 -8.31
N GLU A 126 -13.03 8.13 -9.55
CA GLU A 126 -13.85 7.42 -10.54
C GLU A 126 -12.95 6.57 -11.44
N TYR A 127 -12.87 5.27 -11.15
CA TYR A 127 -12.09 4.35 -11.97
C TYR A 127 -12.86 4.00 -13.26
N PRO A 128 -12.26 4.13 -14.44
CA PRO A 128 -13.01 4.10 -15.71
C PRO A 128 -13.51 2.70 -16.12
N THR A 129 -13.10 1.65 -15.40
CA THR A 129 -13.49 0.26 -15.64
C THR A 129 -13.64 -0.49 -14.33
N SER A 130 -13.73 -1.82 -14.35
CA SER A 130 -13.73 -2.60 -13.11
C SER A 130 -12.32 -2.63 -12.49
N VAL A 131 -12.20 -2.24 -11.23
CA VAL A 131 -10.95 -2.39 -10.45
C VAL A 131 -10.55 -3.87 -10.28
N GLY A 132 -11.49 -4.80 -10.46
CA GLY A 132 -11.21 -6.25 -10.50
C GLY A 132 -10.55 -6.71 -11.80
N ASN A 133 -10.37 -5.84 -12.80
CA ASN A 133 -9.64 -6.18 -14.01
C ASN A 133 -8.12 -6.08 -13.79
N CYS A 134 -7.55 -7.09 -13.14
CA CYS A 134 -6.15 -7.15 -12.72
C CYS A 134 -5.17 -6.96 -13.89
N GLY A 135 -5.48 -7.54 -15.05
CA GLY A 135 -4.64 -7.48 -16.25
C GLY A 135 -4.44 -6.08 -16.84
N VAL A 136 -5.25 -5.07 -16.43
CA VAL A 136 -5.05 -3.67 -16.83
C VAL A 136 -3.73 -3.14 -16.29
N CYS A 137 -3.35 -3.53 -15.05
CA CYS A 137 -2.16 -3.05 -14.37
C CYS A 137 -1.06 -4.12 -14.28
N HIS A 138 -1.43 -5.39 -14.01
CA HIS A 138 -0.48 -6.47 -13.78
C HIS A 138 0.06 -7.07 -15.08
N GLU A 139 1.32 -7.53 -15.02
CA GLU A 139 1.96 -8.28 -16.08
C GLU A 139 1.69 -9.78 -15.91
N GLY A 140 1.16 -10.41 -16.97
CA GLY A 140 0.82 -11.84 -16.91
C GLY A 140 -0.07 -12.17 -15.72
N ASP A 141 0.24 -13.26 -15.03
CA ASP A 141 -0.52 -13.77 -13.87
C ASP A 141 0.09 -13.33 -12.51
N THR A 142 0.81 -12.22 -12.48
CA THR A 142 1.50 -11.74 -11.27
C THR A 142 0.55 -11.20 -10.18
N TYR A 143 -0.74 -11.18 -10.43
CA TYR A 143 -1.74 -10.72 -9.47
C TYR A 143 -2.21 -11.82 -8.51
N TYR A 144 -2.26 -13.09 -8.94
CA TYR A 144 -2.70 -14.19 -8.08
C TYR A 144 -2.39 -15.58 -8.69
N PRO A 145 -2.05 -16.60 -7.90
CA PRO A 145 -1.80 -16.54 -6.46
C PRO A 145 -0.55 -15.76 -6.12
N VAL A 146 -0.56 -15.11 -4.95
CA VAL A 146 0.63 -14.42 -4.42
C VAL A 146 1.61 -15.46 -3.90
N ASP A 147 2.87 -15.35 -4.32
CA ASP A 147 3.95 -16.14 -3.71
C ASP A 147 4.38 -15.46 -2.40
N GLU A 148 4.03 -16.09 -1.28
CA GLU A 148 4.35 -15.57 0.06
C GLU A 148 5.86 -15.44 0.32
N ALA A 149 6.70 -16.16 -0.41
CA ALA A 149 8.14 -16.01 -0.34
C ALA A 149 8.65 -14.72 -1.04
N GLU A 150 7.83 -14.13 -1.90
CA GLU A 150 8.19 -12.94 -2.69
C GLU A 150 7.44 -11.67 -2.25
N VAL A 151 6.49 -11.78 -1.32
CA VAL A 151 5.65 -10.67 -0.88
C VAL A 151 5.71 -10.53 0.63
N LEU A 152 6.10 -9.35 1.10
CA LEU A 152 6.13 -9.04 2.53
C LEU A 152 4.72 -8.82 3.08
N ALA A 153 4.56 -9.13 4.38
CA ALA A 153 3.44 -8.65 5.17
C ALA A 153 3.36 -7.12 5.12
N THR A 154 2.18 -6.57 5.33
CA THR A 154 1.95 -5.12 5.26
C THR A 154 1.47 -4.60 6.59
N THR A 155 2.08 -3.53 7.09
CA THR A 155 1.53 -2.72 8.17
C THR A 155 0.36 -1.90 7.61
N ILE A 156 -0.80 -1.97 8.25
CA ILE A 156 -2.00 -1.31 7.75
C ILE A 156 -2.38 -0.06 8.55
N TYR A 157 -2.41 -0.13 9.85
CA TYR A 157 -2.62 1.02 10.75
C TYR A 157 -2.52 0.58 12.21
N SER A 158 -2.33 1.52 13.13
CA SER A 158 -2.45 1.30 14.58
C SER A 158 -3.88 1.01 14.99
N ASP A 159 -4.07 0.23 16.06
CA ASP A 159 -5.39 0.05 16.68
C ASP A 159 -5.96 1.42 17.11
N PRO A 160 -7.16 1.79 16.63
CA PRO A 160 -7.68 3.14 16.74
C PRO A 160 -8.33 3.46 18.09
N THR A 161 -7.69 3.20 19.20
CA THR A 161 -8.12 3.83 20.47
C THR A 161 -7.76 5.31 20.46
N MET A 162 -8.14 6.00 19.38
CA MET A 162 -7.84 7.41 19.23
C MET A 162 -8.52 8.27 20.28
N THR A 163 -7.72 8.96 21.06
CA THR A 163 -8.18 10.12 21.82
C THR A 163 -8.36 11.32 20.89
N GLU A 164 -9.52 11.94 20.92
CA GLU A 164 -9.76 13.17 20.16
C GLU A 164 -8.81 14.29 20.58
N GLY A 165 -8.42 15.11 19.63
CA GLY A 165 -7.66 16.34 19.86
C GLY A 165 -6.14 16.21 19.70
N ARG A 166 -5.50 17.38 19.73
CA ARG A 166 -4.03 17.51 19.60
C ARG A 166 -3.40 17.42 20.98
N THR A 167 -3.26 16.21 21.48
CA THR A 167 -2.69 15.97 22.82
C THR A 167 -1.33 15.26 22.74
N PRO A 168 -0.47 15.45 23.76
CA PRO A 168 0.78 14.68 23.85
C PRO A 168 0.55 13.16 23.87
N GLU A 169 -0.56 12.73 24.46
CA GLU A 169 -0.96 11.33 24.53
C GLU A 169 -1.25 10.77 23.13
N ARG A 170 -1.93 11.55 22.29
CA ARG A 170 -2.17 11.18 20.90
C ARG A 170 -0.86 11.11 20.12
N ALA A 171 0.03 12.08 20.30
CA ALA A 171 1.34 12.05 19.65
C ALA A 171 2.19 10.86 20.08
N ALA A 172 2.06 10.42 21.34
CA ALA A 172 2.73 9.24 21.85
C ALA A 172 2.13 7.95 21.26
N ALA A 173 0.80 7.87 21.17
CA ALA A 173 0.12 6.73 20.53
C ALA A 173 0.51 6.58 19.05
N LEU A 174 0.59 7.69 18.31
CA LEU A 174 1.07 7.68 16.93
C LEU A 174 2.53 7.25 16.77
N ALA A 175 3.33 7.34 17.79
CA ALA A 175 4.74 6.94 17.77
C ALA A 175 4.95 5.48 18.25
N ASP A 176 3.92 4.85 18.80
CA ASP A 176 3.96 3.47 19.26
C ASP A 176 3.66 2.53 18.08
N GLN A 177 4.68 1.86 17.60
CA GLN A 177 4.54 0.86 16.53
C GLN A 177 4.22 -0.55 17.06
N GLY A 178 4.09 -0.71 18.37
CA GLY A 178 3.80 -2.00 18.98
C GLY A 178 2.35 -2.44 18.83
N ASP A 179 1.45 -1.49 18.61
CA ASP A 179 0.01 -1.68 18.37
C ASP A 179 -0.39 -1.60 16.89
N ASP A 180 0.58 -1.45 15.99
CA ASP A 180 0.33 -1.45 14.55
C ASP A 180 -0.21 -2.80 14.10
N LEU A 181 -1.25 -2.78 13.26
CA LEU A 181 -1.78 -4.01 12.67
C LEU A 181 -0.96 -4.41 11.46
N ASN A 182 -0.50 -5.64 11.47
CA ASN A 182 0.23 -6.26 10.38
C ASN A 182 -0.60 -7.38 9.74
N THR A 183 -0.52 -7.50 8.41
CA THR A 183 -1.29 -8.49 7.65
C THR A 183 -0.40 -9.40 6.85
N THR A 184 -0.80 -10.67 6.70
CA THR A 184 -0.15 -11.60 5.77
C THR A 184 -0.27 -11.17 4.31
N ALA A 185 0.55 -11.74 3.45
CA ALA A 185 0.75 -11.30 2.07
C ALA A 185 -0.54 -11.25 1.24
N ASN A 186 -1.31 -12.35 1.17
CA ASN A 186 -2.58 -12.36 0.43
C ASN A 186 -3.64 -11.49 1.11
N THR A 187 -3.75 -11.59 2.44
CA THR A 187 -4.68 -10.78 3.24
C THR A 187 -4.45 -9.29 3.00
N SER A 188 -3.20 -8.83 2.93
CA SER A 188 -2.87 -7.42 2.70
C SER A 188 -3.39 -6.89 1.35
N VAL A 189 -3.36 -7.72 0.32
CA VAL A 189 -3.90 -7.35 -1.00
C VAL A 189 -5.42 -7.39 -0.99
N CYS A 190 -6.01 -8.49 -0.53
CA CYS A 190 -7.46 -8.69 -0.54
C CYS A 190 -8.19 -7.64 0.32
N THR A 191 -7.64 -7.31 1.49
CA THR A 191 -8.20 -6.26 2.37
C THR A 191 -8.06 -4.84 1.82
N SER A 192 -7.37 -4.62 0.72
CA SER A 192 -7.41 -3.33 0.04
C SER A 192 -8.80 -2.99 -0.51
N CYS A 193 -9.64 -3.99 -0.75
CA CYS A 193 -11.01 -3.85 -1.23
C CYS A 193 -12.02 -4.58 -0.34
N HIS A 194 -11.69 -5.77 0.18
CA HIS A 194 -12.56 -6.63 0.97
C HIS A 194 -12.36 -6.41 2.48
N MET A 195 -12.89 -5.29 3.01
CA MET A 195 -12.67 -4.82 4.39
C MET A 195 -13.83 -5.12 5.36
N SER A 196 -14.88 -5.85 4.94
CA SER A 196 -15.96 -6.18 5.87
C SER A 196 -15.48 -7.18 6.94
N ASP A 197 -16.03 -7.06 8.14
CA ASP A 197 -15.73 -7.97 9.26
C ASP A 197 -15.86 -9.45 8.84
N PHE A 198 -16.85 -9.76 8.00
CA PHE A 198 -17.04 -11.09 7.46
C PHE A 198 -15.88 -11.55 6.56
N ALA A 199 -15.40 -10.66 5.69
CA ALA A 199 -14.28 -10.97 4.80
C ALA A 199 -12.99 -11.17 5.59
N VAL A 200 -12.72 -10.29 6.56
CA VAL A 200 -11.55 -10.41 7.45
C VAL A 200 -11.62 -11.72 8.23
N ALA A 201 -12.74 -12.02 8.90
CA ALA A 201 -12.90 -13.28 9.64
C ALA A 201 -12.76 -14.51 8.75
N HIS A 202 -13.21 -14.45 7.49
CA HIS A 202 -13.00 -15.54 6.53
C HIS A 202 -11.51 -15.73 6.20
N MET A 203 -10.77 -14.65 5.99
CA MET A 203 -9.33 -14.70 5.75
C MET A 203 -8.59 -15.30 6.94
N GLU A 204 -8.90 -14.85 8.16
CA GLU A 204 -8.31 -15.36 9.40
C GLU A 204 -8.56 -16.86 9.61
N GLN A 205 -9.76 -17.35 9.28
CA GLN A 205 -10.08 -18.79 9.33
C GLN A 205 -9.26 -19.62 8.35
N ASN A 206 -8.70 -19.01 7.33
CA ASN A 206 -7.93 -19.66 6.27
C ASN A 206 -6.43 -19.29 6.31
N GLY A 207 -5.95 -18.89 7.47
CA GLY A 207 -4.52 -18.63 7.72
C GLY A 207 -4.07 -17.21 7.42
N GLY A 208 -4.98 -16.33 6.99
CA GLY A 208 -4.72 -14.90 7.00
C GLY A 208 -4.56 -14.38 8.41
N VAL A 209 -3.73 -13.39 8.61
CA VAL A 209 -3.56 -12.73 9.91
C VAL A 209 -3.75 -11.24 9.75
N VAL A 210 -4.50 -10.67 10.67
CA VAL A 210 -4.56 -9.24 10.96
C VAL A 210 -4.32 -9.12 12.47
N ALA A 211 -3.11 -8.76 12.86
CA ALA A 211 -2.72 -8.78 14.27
C ALA A 211 -1.68 -7.71 14.60
N ASP A 212 -1.69 -7.29 15.87
CA ASP A 212 -0.67 -6.39 16.39
C ASP A 212 0.73 -6.97 16.20
N MET A 213 1.67 -6.14 15.82
CA MET A 213 3.07 -6.52 15.70
C MET A 213 3.64 -7.04 17.03
N GLY A 214 3.17 -6.50 18.15
CA GLY A 214 3.54 -6.93 19.50
C GLY A 214 2.96 -8.29 19.93
N SER A 215 1.97 -8.82 19.21
CA SER A 215 1.31 -10.10 19.57
C SER A 215 2.15 -11.34 19.25
N GLY A 216 3.22 -11.20 18.48
CA GLY A 216 4.02 -12.31 17.95
C GLY A 216 3.32 -13.14 16.87
N LEU A 217 2.14 -12.73 16.44
CA LEU A 217 1.39 -13.34 15.33
C LEU A 217 1.71 -12.68 13.98
N ALA A 218 2.45 -11.58 13.99
CA ALA A 218 2.98 -10.99 12.77
C ALA A 218 3.79 -12.04 11.99
N THR A 219 3.44 -12.24 10.76
CA THR A 219 3.87 -13.41 9.99
C THR A 219 5.22 -13.24 9.32
N GLN A 220 5.74 -12.04 9.32
CA GLN A 220 7.11 -11.74 8.89
C GLN A 220 7.71 -10.69 9.80
N ASP A 221 8.99 -10.87 10.17
CA ASP A 221 9.78 -9.79 10.72
C ASP A 221 10.00 -8.75 9.59
N PRO A 222 9.49 -7.53 9.75
CA PRO A 222 9.61 -6.51 8.73
C PRO A 222 11.04 -6.06 8.45
N MET A 223 11.97 -6.35 9.37
CA MET A 223 13.39 -6.01 9.23
C MET A 223 14.19 -7.12 8.55
N THR A 224 13.86 -8.39 8.79
CA THR A 224 14.61 -9.53 8.29
C THR A 224 13.88 -10.28 7.18
N GLY A 225 12.57 -10.08 7.05
CA GLY A 225 11.74 -10.86 6.13
C GLY A 225 11.53 -12.31 6.57
N GLU A 226 12.00 -12.67 7.78
CA GLU A 226 11.82 -14.03 8.30
C GLU A 226 10.36 -14.29 8.63
N LEU A 227 9.83 -15.38 8.09
CA LEU A 227 8.48 -15.84 8.39
C LEU A 227 8.41 -16.31 9.85
N ASN A 228 7.53 -15.72 10.62
CA ASN A 228 7.16 -16.28 11.92
C ASN A 228 6.46 -17.62 11.68
N SER A 229 7.09 -18.68 12.17
CA SER A 229 6.67 -20.06 11.94
C SER A 229 5.23 -20.31 12.38
N GLY A 230 4.34 -20.56 11.45
CA GLY A 230 3.06 -21.17 11.76
C GLY A 230 1.84 -20.68 11.00
N THR A 231 1.89 -19.58 10.29
CA THR A 231 0.75 -19.11 9.51
C THR A 231 1.02 -19.25 8.02
N ILE A 232 0.31 -20.19 7.40
CA ILE A 232 0.29 -20.36 5.94
C ILE A 232 -1.10 -19.99 5.46
N GLU A 233 -1.20 -19.02 4.60
CA GLU A 233 -2.46 -18.67 3.96
C GLU A 233 -2.86 -19.79 2.98
N THR A 234 -4.04 -20.36 3.19
CA THR A 234 -4.55 -21.45 2.36
C THR A 234 -5.52 -20.97 1.27
N CYS A 235 -5.56 -19.69 1.03
CA CYS A 235 -6.47 -19.00 0.11
C CYS A 235 -6.51 -19.64 -1.28
N ALA A 236 -5.35 -20.02 -1.82
CA ALA A 236 -5.22 -20.61 -3.16
C ALA A 236 -5.93 -21.97 -3.32
N LEU A 237 -6.25 -22.69 -2.22
CA LEU A 237 -6.98 -23.95 -2.30
C LEU A 237 -8.41 -23.76 -2.86
N CYS A 238 -9.04 -22.63 -2.57
CA CYS A 238 -10.38 -22.32 -3.04
C CYS A 238 -10.39 -21.21 -4.10
N HIS A 239 -9.48 -20.25 -3.97
CA HIS A 239 -9.42 -19.06 -4.83
C HIS A 239 -8.43 -19.17 -5.98
N GLY A 240 -7.64 -20.24 -6.05
CA GLY A 240 -6.71 -20.51 -7.15
C GLY A 240 -7.43 -20.89 -8.44
N GLU A 241 -6.68 -21.01 -9.51
CA GLU A 241 -7.20 -21.34 -10.83
C GLU A 241 -8.01 -22.65 -10.83
N GLY A 242 -9.26 -22.57 -11.32
CA GLY A 242 -10.20 -23.69 -11.32
C GLY A 242 -10.76 -24.06 -9.94
N GLY A 243 -10.47 -23.28 -8.91
CA GLY A 243 -11.06 -23.45 -7.57
C GLY A 243 -12.54 -23.07 -7.51
N VAL A 244 -13.20 -23.43 -6.43
CA VAL A 244 -14.66 -23.19 -6.24
C VAL A 244 -15.03 -21.70 -6.18
N ALA A 245 -14.06 -20.84 -5.95
CA ALA A 245 -14.17 -19.37 -5.93
C ALA A 245 -12.96 -18.75 -6.62
N ASP A 246 -12.65 -19.24 -7.82
CA ASP A 246 -11.52 -18.76 -8.65
C ASP A 246 -11.53 -17.24 -8.74
N THR A 247 -10.43 -16.63 -8.31
CA THR A 247 -10.30 -15.16 -8.28
C THR A 247 -10.43 -14.54 -9.66
N GLY A 248 -9.88 -15.20 -10.69
CA GLY A 248 -10.00 -14.74 -12.07
C GLY A 248 -11.45 -14.75 -12.55
N GLU A 249 -12.24 -15.79 -12.26
CA GLU A 249 -13.67 -15.85 -12.59
C GLU A 249 -14.47 -14.83 -11.79
N ALA A 250 -14.22 -14.73 -10.48
CA ALA A 250 -14.94 -13.79 -9.60
C ALA A 250 -14.76 -12.32 -10.01
N HIS A 251 -13.60 -11.98 -10.59
CA HIS A 251 -13.30 -10.63 -11.06
C HIS A 251 -13.45 -10.45 -12.58
N GLY A 252 -13.99 -11.44 -13.28
CA GLY A 252 -14.30 -11.34 -14.71
C GLY A 252 -13.07 -11.36 -15.62
N GLN A 253 -11.99 -12.03 -15.19
CA GLN A 253 -10.75 -12.18 -15.96
C GLN A 253 -10.77 -13.40 -16.90
N LYS A 254 -11.77 -14.27 -16.82
CA LYS A 254 -12.00 -15.47 -17.63
C LYS A 254 -13.39 -15.48 -18.22
#